data_be16d329d2f0f1ebd7cba83d97d4a1e1
#
_entry.id   be16d329d2f0f1ebd7cba83d97d4a1e1
#
_cell.length_a   1.000
_cell.length_b   1.000
_cell.length_c   1.000
_cell.angle_alpha   90.00
_cell.angle_beta   90.00
_cell.angle_gamma   90.00
#
_symmetry.space_group_name_H-M   'P 1'
#
loop_
_entity.id
_entity.type
_entity.pdbx_description
1 polymer ?
#
loop_
_entity_poly.entity_id
_entity_poly.type
_entity_poly.pdbx_seq_one_letter_code
_entity_poly.pdbx_strand_id
1 'polypeptide(L)'
;MLQMAARAGDLTANVDRFAELVREHARGAELVVAPELVTTGYDLEVLARRGRELAEPLDGPTAALVSELATRTGATLVFGMLERDGDVLYDTAVAASPDGQLVPYRKSHHYPTESELFAAGTELVVAPTPAGRLGMMICFEHAFPDVATALALRGAQILVIPSAVPVGYEHLLTLRTRARAQDNQVFAVGCNLTGDGFCGRSLVADPRGDVLAEAGVEETVLRAVLDLAAIDREREREPALRLRQPDLYRHGRR
;
A
#
# COMPACT_ATOMS: atom_id res chain seq x y z
N MET A 1 -7.58 -7.14 -3.89
CA MET A 1 -7.10 -5.82 -4.35
C MET A 1 -8.13 -5.17 -5.24
N LEU A 2 -8.23 -3.85 -5.14
CA LEU A 2 -9.09 -3.03 -5.99
C LEU A 2 -8.20 -2.19 -6.93
N GLN A 3 -7.85 -2.71 -8.11
CA GLN A 3 -7.23 -1.89 -9.14
C GLN A 3 -8.30 -0.99 -9.72
N MET A 4 -8.26 0.30 -9.40
CA MET A 4 -9.30 1.24 -9.80
C MET A 4 -8.69 2.53 -10.34
N ALA A 5 -9.47 3.22 -11.18
CA ALA A 5 -9.17 4.59 -11.57
C ALA A 5 -9.58 5.58 -10.48
N ALA A 6 -8.86 6.68 -10.36
CA ALA A 6 -9.24 7.78 -9.48
C ALA A 6 -9.17 9.10 -10.27
N ARG A 7 -10.25 9.90 -10.19
CA ARG A 7 -10.33 11.19 -10.88
C ARG A 7 -9.54 12.23 -10.09
N ALA A 8 -8.65 12.92 -10.76
CA ALA A 8 -7.84 13.97 -10.14
C ALA A 8 -8.70 15.09 -9.54
N GLY A 9 -8.60 15.29 -8.22
CA GLY A 9 -9.29 16.33 -7.48
C GLY A 9 -10.80 16.13 -7.25
N ASP A 10 -11.32 14.93 -7.50
CA ASP A 10 -12.74 14.59 -7.26
C ASP A 10 -12.88 13.61 -6.08
N LEU A 11 -12.67 14.14 -4.86
CA LEU A 11 -12.71 13.37 -3.62
C LEU A 11 -14.01 12.56 -3.48
N THR A 12 -15.16 13.20 -3.73
CA THR A 12 -16.48 12.58 -3.56
C THR A 12 -16.66 11.39 -4.50
N ALA A 13 -16.41 11.58 -5.80
CA ALA A 13 -16.58 10.49 -6.77
C ALA A 13 -15.62 9.33 -6.52
N ASN A 14 -14.39 9.61 -6.10
CA ASN A 14 -13.39 8.59 -5.81
C ASN A 14 -13.76 7.77 -4.56
N VAL A 15 -14.16 8.44 -3.48
CA VAL A 15 -14.57 7.79 -2.23
C VAL A 15 -15.84 6.98 -2.43
N ASP A 16 -16.81 7.50 -3.19
CA ASP A 16 -18.04 6.76 -3.53
C ASP A 16 -17.73 5.50 -4.35
N ARG A 17 -16.86 5.62 -5.37
CA ARG A 17 -16.44 4.46 -6.19
C ARG A 17 -15.68 3.42 -5.37
N PHE A 18 -14.75 3.85 -4.52
CA PHE A 18 -14.06 2.94 -3.60
C PHE A 18 -15.04 2.21 -2.68
N ALA A 19 -15.98 2.95 -2.07
CA ALA A 19 -16.98 2.38 -1.18
C ALA A 19 -17.92 1.39 -1.90
N GLU A 20 -18.30 1.66 -3.14
CA GLU A 20 -19.08 0.77 -4.00
C GLU A 20 -18.34 -0.55 -4.22
N LEU A 21 -17.08 -0.49 -4.69
CA LEU A 21 -16.24 -1.66 -4.92
C LEU A 21 -16.04 -2.50 -3.64
N VAL A 22 -15.85 -1.84 -2.50
CA VAL A 22 -15.73 -2.54 -1.21
C VAL A 22 -17.04 -3.25 -0.86
N ARG A 23 -18.21 -2.59 -1.00
CA ARG A 23 -19.53 -3.22 -0.70
C ARG A 23 -19.80 -4.42 -1.58
N GLU A 24 -19.44 -4.35 -2.85
CA GLU A 24 -19.68 -5.42 -3.82
C GLU A 24 -18.72 -6.60 -3.66
N HIS A 25 -17.45 -6.30 -3.35
CA HIS A 25 -16.38 -7.29 -3.52
C HIS A 25 -15.64 -7.69 -2.24
N ALA A 26 -15.79 -6.98 -1.11
CA ALA A 26 -15.08 -7.32 0.11
C ALA A 26 -15.66 -8.52 0.88
N ARG A 27 -16.90 -8.95 0.57
CA ARG A 27 -17.51 -10.08 1.28
C ARG A 27 -16.65 -11.35 1.13
N GLY A 28 -16.25 -11.94 2.27
CA GLY A 28 -15.40 -13.12 2.33
C GLY A 28 -13.91 -12.86 2.05
N ALA A 29 -13.50 -11.60 1.91
CA ALA A 29 -12.12 -11.22 1.95
C ALA A 29 -11.68 -10.88 3.38
N GLU A 30 -10.44 -11.23 3.75
CA GLU A 30 -9.83 -10.82 5.02
C GLU A 30 -9.06 -9.51 4.88
N LEU A 31 -8.51 -9.26 3.67
CA LEU A 31 -7.74 -8.08 3.32
C LEU A 31 -8.21 -7.51 1.97
N VAL A 32 -8.47 -6.20 1.94
CA VAL A 32 -8.71 -5.44 0.72
C VAL A 32 -7.67 -4.34 0.65
N VAL A 33 -6.98 -4.19 -0.48
CA VAL A 33 -5.97 -3.15 -0.71
C VAL A 33 -6.41 -2.30 -1.90
N ALA A 34 -6.42 -1.00 -1.73
CA ALA A 34 -6.68 0.01 -2.75
C ALA A 34 -5.39 0.81 -3.05
N PRO A 35 -5.34 1.57 -4.16
CA PRO A 35 -4.16 2.30 -4.59
C PRO A 35 -3.75 3.49 -3.70
N GLU A 36 -2.57 4.06 -4.00
CA GLU A 36 -2.05 5.32 -3.48
C GLU A 36 -2.96 6.49 -3.85
N LEU A 37 -3.17 7.42 -2.90
CA LEU A 37 -4.00 8.63 -3.06
C LEU A 37 -5.33 8.36 -3.79
N VAL A 38 -5.89 7.17 -3.61
CA VAL A 38 -7.12 6.77 -4.29
C VAL A 38 -8.29 7.69 -4.00
N THR A 39 -8.26 8.40 -2.88
CA THR A 39 -9.31 9.35 -2.49
C THR A 39 -9.28 10.64 -3.31
N THR A 40 -8.12 11.15 -3.64
CA THR A 40 -7.97 12.44 -4.36
C THR A 40 -7.55 12.28 -5.82
N GLY A 41 -7.13 11.08 -6.22
CA GLY A 41 -6.34 10.87 -7.42
C GLY A 41 -4.92 11.39 -7.28
N TYR A 42 -4.00 10.83 -8.05
CA TYR A 42 -2.59 11.22 -8.06
C TYR A 42 -2.31 12.16 -9.24
N ASP A 43 -2.49 13.45 -9.02
CA ASP A 43 -2.11 14.51 -9.95
C ASP A 43 -1.46 15.65 -9.15
N LEU A 44 -0.12 15.74 -9.24
CA LEU A 44 0.65 16.68 -8.42
C LEU A 44 0.33 18.15 -8.72
N GLU A 45 -0.09 18.48 -9.96
CA GLU A 45 -0.50 19.86 -10.27
C GLU A 45 -1.84 20.21 -9.64
N VAL A 46 -2.80 19.29 -9.67
CA VAL A 46 -4.10 19.46 -8.98
C VAL A 46 -3.86 19.54 -7.46
N LEU A 47 -3.03 18.66 -6.91
CA LEU A 47 -2.72 18.64 -5.48
C LEU A 47 -1.95 19.88 -5.02
N ALA A 48 -1.06 20.44 -5.84
CA ALA A 48 -0.40 21.71 -5.55
C ALA A 48 -1.38 22.87 -5.45
N ARG A 49 -2.40 22.90 -6.29
CA ARG A 49 -3.42 23.97 -6.28
C ARG A 49 -4.52 23.77 -5.24
N ARG A 50 -4.95 22.54 -5.01
CA ARG A 50 -6.15 22.23 -4.23
C ARG A 50 -5.92 21.25 -3.07
N GLY A 51 -4.68 20.79 -2.85
CA GLY A 51 -4.40 19.75 -1.86
C GLY A 51 -4.92 20.10 -0.46
N ARG A 52 -4.81 21.36 -0.03
CA ARG A 52 -5.34 21.79 1.28
C ARG A 52 -6.87 21.69 1.39
N GLU A 53 -7.60 21.87 0.29
CA GLU A 53 -9.05 21.73 0.22
C GLU A 53 -9.47 20.26 0.21
N LEU A 54 -8.69 19.41 -0.51
CA LEU A 54 -8.99 17.99 -0.73
C LEU A 54 -8.52 17.09 0.41
N ALA A 55 -7.53 17.54 1.17
CA ALA A 55 -6.94 16.74 2.25
C ALA A 55 -7.84 16.66 3.47
N GLU A 56 -7.95 15.46 4.04
CA GLU A 56 -8.72 15.23 5.26
C GLU A 56 -7.81 14.82 6.42
N PRO A 57 -8.18 15.12 7.66
CA PRO A 57 -7.51 14.57 8.84
C PRO A 57 -7.83 13.07 8.99
N LEU A 58 -7.04 12.36 9.78
CA LEU A 58 -7.23 10.91 10.02
C LEU A 58 -8.55 10.57 10.74
N ASP A 59 -9.17 11.52 11.40
CA ASP A 59 -10.50 11.42 12.01
C ASP A 59 -11.61 12.03 11.11
N GLY A 60 -11.29 12.26 9.83
CA GLY A 60 -12.18 12.87 8.85
C GLY A 60 -13.25 11.92 8.30
N PRO A 61 -14.14 12.46 7.43
CA PRO A 61 -15.27 11.71 6.89
C PRO A 61 -14.89 10.44 6.13
N THR A 62 -13.82 10.48 5.32
CA THR A 62 -13.37 9.32 4.56
C THR A 62 -12.87 8.21 5.48
N ALA A 63 -12.04 8.53 6.48
CA ALA A 63 -11.55 7.53 7.42
C ALA A 63 -12.70 6.92 8.24
N ALA A 64 -13.68 7.71 8.65
CA ALA A 64 -14.88 7.24 9.34
C ALA A 64 -15.71 6.28 8.47
N LEU A 65 -15.94 6.62 7.19
CA LEU A 65 -16.63 5.76 6.23
C LEU A 65 -15.90 4.43 6.02
N VAL A 66 -14.56 4.47 5.86
CA VAL A 66 -13.77 3.26 5.63
C VAL A 66 -13.74 2.37 6.87
N SER A 67 -13.67 2.95 8.07
CA SER A 67 -13.80 2.21 9.34
C SER A 67 -15.17 1.52 9.45
N GLU A 68 -16.26 2.20 9.10
CA GLU A 68 -17.60 1.58 9.04
C GLU A 68 -17.64 0.43 8.01
N LEU A 69 -17.08 0.63 6.82
CA LEU A 69 -17.02 -0.41 5.79
C LEU A 69 -16.20 -1.62 6.24
N ALA A 70 -15.06 -1.43 6.92
CA ALA A 70 -14.26 -2.51 7.48
C ALA A 70 -15.06 -3.33 8.50
N THR A 71 -15.75 -2.66 9.43
CA THR A 71 -16.62 -3.30 10.42
C THR A 71 -17.76 -4.09 9.75
N ARG A 72 -18.44 -3.52 8.76
CA ARG A 72 -19.58 -4.16 8.08
C ARG A 72 -19.19 -5.34 7.20
N THR A 73 -18.01 -5.29 6.58
CA THR A 73 -17.53 -6.37 5.69
C THR A 73 -16.78 -7.46 6.45
N GLY A 74 -16.27 -7.16 7.63
CA GLY A 74 -15.38 -8.01 8.40
C GLY A 74 -13.96 -8.10 7.82
N ALA A 75 -13.63 -7.23 6.86
CA ALA A 75 -12.34 -7.19 6.16
C ALA A 75 -11.45 -6.05 6.68
N THR A 76 -10.16 -6.28 6.76
CA THR A 76 -9.18 -5.18 6.87
C THR A 76 -9.11 -4.45 5.53
N LEU A 77 -9.28 -3.13 5.53
CA LEU A 77 -9.23 -2.28 4.33
C LEU A 77 -7.96 -1.42 4.39
N VAL A 78 -7.13 -1.46 3.34
CA VAL A 78 -5.98 -0.56 3.18
C VAL A 78 -6.24 0.37 2.01
N PHE A 79 -6.12 1.67 2.22
CA PHE A 79 -6.35 2.68 1.19
C PHE A 79 -5.36 3.84 1.31
N GLY A 80 -5.04 4.49 0.18
CA GLY A 80 -4.23 5.70 0.13
C GLY A 80 -5.08 6.96 0.21
N MET A 81 -4.69 7.92 1.04
CA MET A 81 -5.36 9.21 1.15
C MET A 81 -4.38 10.37 1.24
N LEU A 82 -4.83 11.55 0.84
CA LEU A 82 -4.16 12.80 1.16
C LEU A 82 -4.55 13.21 2.58
N GLU A 83 -3.61 13.04 3.51
CA GLU A 83 -3.80 13.39 4.90
C GLU A 83 -3.41 14.85 5.16
N ARG A 84 -4.18 15.53 6.03
CA ARG A 84 -3.84 16.85 6.57
C ARG A 84 -3.70 16.78 8.09
N ASP A 85 -2.52 17.16 8.57
CA ASP A 85 -2.23 17.31 10.00
C ASP A 85 -1.83 18.77 10.26
N GLY A 86 -2.75 19.55 10.80
CA GLY A 86 -2.61 21.00 10.86
C GLY A 86 -2.49 21.62 9.47
N ASP A 87 -1.35 22.24 9.20
CA ASP A 87 -1.01 22.86 7.91
C ASP A 87 -0.18 21.95 7.00
N VAL A 88 0.18 20.75 7.45
CA VAL A 88 1.05 19.83 6.75
C VAL A 88 0.24 18.77 5.99
N LEU A 89 0.67 18.48 4.76
CA LEU A 89 0.09 17.43 3.93
C LEU A 89 1.00 16.21 3.89
N TYR A 90 0.38 15.03 3.91
CA TYR A 90 1.07 13.74 3.81
C TYR A 90 0.39 12.84 2.79
N ASP A 91 1.18 12.09 2.05
CA ASP A 91 0.73 10.89 1.35
C ASP A 91 0.68 9.75 2.37
N THR A 92 -0.52 9.27 2.66
CA THR A 92 -0.77 8.35 3.78
C THR A 92 -1.54 7.12 3.32
N ALA A 93 -1.03 5.94 3.68
CA ALA A 93 -1.78 4.69 3.62
C ALA A 93 -2.39 4.39 5.00
N VAL A 94 -3.67 4.05 5.03
CA VAL A 94 -4.37 3.73 6.28
C VAL A 94 -4.87 2.30 6.22
N ALA A 95 -4.55 1.51 7.25
CA ALA A 95 -5.16 0.20 7.48
C ALA A 95 -6.31 0.35 8.48
N ALA A 96 -7.54 0.10 8.02
CA ALA A 96 -8.76 0.09 8.82
C ALA A 96 -9.14 -1.36 9.13
N SER A 97 -9.12 -1.75 10.39
CA SER A 97 -9.48 -3.09 10.85
C SER A 97 -10.97 -3.21 11.20
N PRO A 98 -11.55 -4.42 11.16
CA PRO A 98 -12.97 -4.65 11.46
C PRO A 98 -13.42 -4.23 12.87
N ASP A 99 -12.49 -4.14 13.82
CA ASP A 99 -12.71 -3.66 15.19
C ASP A 99 -12.74 -2.13 15.32
N GLY A 100 -12.63 -1.43 14.18
CA GLY A 100 -12.62 0.04 14.12
C GLY A 100 -11.24 0.67 14.30
N GLN A 101 -10.18 -0.11 14.54
CA GLN A 101 -8.83 0.44 14.64
C GLN A 101 -8.34 0.98 13.29
N LEU A 102 -7.79 2.19 13.29
CA LEU A 102 -7.09 2.79 12.16
C LEU A 102 -5.60 2.86 12.47
N VAL A 103 -4.78 2.34 11.56
CA VAL A 103 -3.32 2.40 11.64
C VAL A 103 -2.81 3.15 10.42
N PRO A 104 -2.41 4.43 10.56
CA PRO A 104 -1.85 5.22 9.46
C PRO A 104 -0.37 4.92 9.26
N TYR A 105 0.07 5.08 8.01
CA TYR A 105 1.46 5.12 7.61
C TYR A 105 1.68 6.28 6.64
N ARG A 106 2.48 7.27 7.02
CA ARG A 106 2.90 8.40 6.19
C ARG A 106 4.12 7.99 5.37
N LYS A 107 4.08 8.20 4.07
CA LYS A 107 5.17 7.88 3.13
C LYS A 107 6.49 8.50 3.58
N SER A 108 7.51 7.69 3.75
CA SER A 108 8.82 8.14 4.26
C SER A 108 9.81 8.50 3.15
N HIS A 109 9.65 7.92 1.95
CA HIS A 109 10.52 8.16 0.80
C HIS A 109 9.70 8.63 -0.40
N HIS A 110 9.76 9.90 -0.67
CA HIS A 110 9.03 10.54 -1.77
C HIS A 110 9.71 10.32 -3.11
N TYR A 111 8.90 10.23 -4.17
CA TYR A 111 9.42 10.49 -5.51
C TYR A 111 9.87 11.96 -5.59
N PRO A 112 10.93 12.31 -6.35
CA PRO A 112 11.52 13.66 -6.29
C PRO A 112 10.52 14.82 -6.40
N THR A 113 9.48 14.69 -7.25
CA THR A 113 8.48 15.74 -7.44
C THR A 113 7.44 15.84 -6.32
N GLU A 114 7.35 14.85 -5.43
CA GLU A 114 6.41 14.84 -4.30
C GLU A 114 6.91 15.65 -3.11
N SER A 115 8.23 15.75 -2.94
CA SER A 115 8.87 16.36 -1.77
C SER A 115 8.59 17.86 -1.60
N GLU A 116 8.07 18.52 -2.64
CA GLU A 116 7.63 19.92 -2.57
C GLU A 116 6.21 20.06 -2.02
N LEU A 117 5.42 18.98 -2.03
CA LEU A 117 4.01 18.97 -1.65
C LEU A 117 3.77 18.28 -0.31
N PHE A 118 4.48 17.19 -0.05
CA PHE A 118 4.21 16.33 1.10
C PHE A 118 5.41 16.31 2.06
N ALA A 119 5.10 16.30 3.34
CA ALA A 119 6.10 16.01 4.36
C ALA A 119 6.35 14.50 4.45
N ALA A 120 7.60 14.13 4.71
CA ALA A 120 7.97 12.73 4.89
C ALA A 120 7.55 12.21 6.26
N GLY A 121 7.03 10.97 6.28
CA GLY A 121 6.88 10.20 7.49
C GLY A 121 8.23 9.84 8.10
N THR A 122 8.27 9.65 9.40
CA THR A 122 9.51 9.39 10.16
C THR A 122 9.58 7.98 10.74
N GLU A 123 8.53 7.17 10.55
CA GLU A 123 8.40 5.85 11.15
C GLU A 123 7.98 4.81 10.11
N LEU A 124 8.56 3.62 10.19
CA LEU A 124 8.09 2.45 9.46
C LEU A 124 7.06 1.70 10.31
N VAL A 125 5.92 1.37 9.71
CA VAL A 125 4.77 0.80 10.42
C VAL A 125 4.52 -0.64 10.01
N VAL A 126 4.38 -1.52 11.01
CA VAL A 126 3.79 -2.85 10.85
C VAL A 126 2.45 -2.84 11.57
N ALA A 127 1.36 -2.83 10.83
CA ALA A 127 0.00 -2.83 11.37
C ALA A 127 -0.43 -4.26 11.76
N PRO A 128 -0.73 -4.53 13.04
CA PRO A 128 -1.35 -5.78 13.43
C PRO A 128 -2.82 -5.77 13.01
N THR A 129 -3.26 -6.76 12.25
CA THR A 129 -4.64 -6.88 11.78
C THR A 129 -5.10 -8.33 11.83
N PRO A 130 -6.43 -8.59 11.79
CA PRO A 130 -6.94 -9.95 11.66
C PRO A 130 -6.45 -10.69 10.41
N ALA A 131 -6.14 -9.97 9.34
CA ALA A 131 -5.60 -10.54 8.10
C ALA A 131 -4.09 -10.88 8.18
N GLY A 132 -3.43 -10.56 9.29
CA GLY A 132 -1.99 -10.73 9.50
C GLY A 132 -1.29 -9.40 9.81
N ARG A 133 0.03 -9.45 9.97
CA ARG A 133 0.85 -8.26 10.21
C ARG A 133 1.24 -7.62 8.88
N LEU A 134 0.67 -6.43 8.61
CA LEU A 134 0.87 -5.69 7.37
C LEU A 134 2.06 -4.74 7.50
N GLY A 135 3.11 -4.95 6.71
CA GLY A 135 4.18 -3.97 6.52
C GLY A 135 3.72 -2.92 5.51
N MET A 136 3.59 -1.67 5.97
CA MET A 136 3.04 -0.58 5.17
C MET A 136 4.15 0.08 4.34
N MET A 137 3.95 0.15 3.03
CA MET A 137 4.81 0.87 2.08
C MET A 137 3.92 1.61 1.08
N ILE A 138 4.42 2.68 0.46
CA ILE A 138 3.68 3.41 -0.57
C ILE A 138 4.56 3.57 -1.82
N CYS A 139 4.07 3.05 -2.97
CA CYS A 139 4.57 3.28 -4.32
C CYS A 139 6.11 3.25 -4.44
N PHE A 140 6.73 4.41 -4.62
CA PHE A 140 8.17 4.57 -4.83
C PHE A 140 9.03 3.90 -3.75
N GLU A 141 8.49 3.68 -2.56
CA GLU A 141 9.19 2.98 -1.47
C GLU A 141 9.56 1.53 -1.83
N HIS A 142 8.90 0.91 -2.79
CA HIS A 142 9.31 -0.40 -3.31
C HIS A 142 10.71 -0.39 -3.96
N ALA A 143 11.25 0.81 -4.29
CA ALA A 143 12.62 0.96 -4.78
C ALA A 143 13.69 0.78 -3.69
N PHE A 144 13.30 0.85 -2.41
CA PHE A 144 14.21 0.78 -1.26
C PHE A 144 14.14 -0.60 -0.58
N PRO A 145 15.11 -1.51 -0.85
CA PRO A 145 15.17 -2.81 -0.20
C PRO A 145 15.18 -2.72 1.33
N ASP A 146 15.86 -1.71 1.86
CA ASP A 146 16.01 -1.52 3.31
C ASP A 146 14.68 -1.30 4.02
N VAL A 147 13.73 -0.60 3.39
CA VAL A 147 12.38 -0.38 3.93
C VAL A 147 11.66 -1.71 4.10
N ALA A 148 11.59 -2.52 3.03
CA ALA A 148 10.95 -3.83 3.07
C ALA A 148 11.62 -4.77 4.07
N THR A 149 12.96 -4.76 4.11
CA THR A 149 13.72 -5.59 5.05
C THR A 149 13.48 -5.17 6.50
N ALA A 150 13.45 -3.87 6.79
CA ALA A 150 13.16 -3.38 8.12
C ALA A 150 11.74 -3.77 8.59
N LEU A 151 10.74 -3.71 7.69
CA LEU A 151 9.38 -4.16 7.97
C LEU A 151 9.31 -5.68 8.23
N ALA A 152 9.97 -6.49 7.41
CA ALA A 152 10.02 -7.94 7.57
C ALA A 152 10.69 -8.34 8.90
N LEU A 153 11.78 -7.65 9.29
CA LEU A 153 12.46 -7.87 10.56
C LEU A 153 11.62 -7.43 11.77
N ARG A 154 10.69 -6.49 11.60
CA ARG A 154 9.68 -6.11 12.60
C ARG A 154 8.48 -7.06 12.61
N GLY A 155 8.53 -8.12 11.81
CA GLY A 155 7.55 -9.19 11.79
C GLY A 155 6.41 -9.02 10.79
N ALA A 156 6.53 -8.15 9.79
CA ALA A 156 5.58 -8.10 8.69
C ALA A 156 5.47 -9.48 8.00
N GLN A 157 4.25 -9.86 7.66
CA GLN A 157 3.92 -11.08 6.93
C GLN A 157 3.48 -10.76 5.50
N ILE A 158 2.88 -9.60 5.32
CA ILE A 158 2.39 -9.10 4.04
C ILE A 158 2.89 -7.67 3.88
N LEU A 159 3.68 -7.38 2.86
CA LEU A 159 3.98 -6.01 2.43
C LEU A 159 2.80 -5.51 1.59
N VAL A 160 2.13 -4.45 2.02
CA VAL A 160 1.07 -3.80 1.25
C VAL A 160 1.63 -2.51 0.66
N ILE A 161 1.47 -2.36 -0.67
CA ILE A 161 2.11 -1.31 -1.45
C ILE A 161 1.06 -0.62 -2.34
N PRO A 162 0.18 0.24 -1.77
CA PRO A 162 -0.61 1.19 -2.54
C PRO A 162 0.27 1.99 -3.48
N SER A 163 -0.10 2.09 -4.76
CA SER A 163 0.79 2.64 -5.79
C SER A 163 0.04 3.47 -6.83
N ALA A 164 0.79 4.40 -7.46
CA ALA A 164 0.37 5.23 -8.59
C ALA A 164 1.48 5.20 -9.67
N VAL A 165 1.87 4.01 -10.12
CA VAL A 165 2.94 3.82 -11.10
C VAL A 165 2.43 4.13 -12.50
N PRO A 166 3.05 5.08 -13.23
CA PRO A 166 2.59 5.48 -14.55
C PRO A 166 2.90 4.43 -15.63
N VAL A 167 2.22 4.57 -16.76
CA VAL A 167 2.50 3.81 -18.00
C VAL A 167 3.97 3.98 -18.40
N GLY A 168 4.60 2.89 -18.85
CA GLY A 168 6.02 2.80 -19.20
C GLY A 168 6.92 2.31 -18.05
N TYR A 169 6.39 2.21 -16.82
CA TYR A 169 7.13 1.75 -15.64
C TYR A 169 6.59 0.42 -15.08
N GLU A 170 5.74 -0.30 -15.83
CA GLU A 170 5.10 -1.57 -15.45
C GLU A 170 6.11 -2.60 -14.97
N HIS A 171 7.24 -2.68 -15.68
CA HIS A 171 8.32 -3.61 -15.38
C HIS A 171 8.94 -3.36 -13.98
N LEU A 172 8.98 -2.10 -13.52
CA LEU A 172 9.49 -1.77 -12.18
C LEU A 172 8.49 -2.17 -11.08
N LEU A 173 7.19 -1.97 -11.30
CA LEU A 173 6.16 -2.41 -10.37
C LEU A 173 6.26 -3.92 -10.14
N THR A 174 6.24 -4.70 -11.24
CA THR A 174 6.31 -6.16 -11.18
C THR A 174 7.64 -6.64 -10.57
N LEU A 175 8.77 -6.14 -11.08
CA LEU A 175 10.10 -6.55 -10.60
C LEU A 175 10.27 -6.27 -9.11
N ARG A 176 9.96 -5.04 -8.67
CA ARG A 176 10.22 -4.61 -7.30
C ARG A 176 9.27 -5.29 -6.32
N THR A 177 7.97 -5.42 -6.63
CA THR A 177 7.04 -6.15 -5.76
C THR A 177 7.49 -7.58 -5.54
N ARG A 178 7.88 -8.30 -6.60
CA ARG A 178 8.41 -9.66 -6.54
C ARG A 178 9.71 -9.75 -5.75
N ALA A 179 10.65 -8.83 -6.00
CA ALA A 179 11.92 -8.79 -5.29
C ALA A 179 11.71 -8.52 -3.79
N ARG A 180 10.82 -7.57 -3.41
CA ARG A 180 10.56 -7.32 -1.97
C ARG A 180 9.94 -8.52 -1.29
N ALA A 181 9.07 -9.28 -1.98
CA ALA A 181 8.53 -10.53 -1.46
C ALA A 181 9.63 -11.57 -1.23
N GLN A 182 10.43 -11.84 -2.25
CA GLN A 182 11.46 -12.89 -2.24
C GLN A 182 12.62 -12.56 -1.27
N ASP A 183 13.19 -11.35 -1.34
CA ASP A 183 14.32 -10.92 -0.50
C ASP A 183 14.01 -11.03 1.00
N ASN A 184 12.73 -10.88 1.36
CA ASN A 184 12.26 -10.81 2.75
C ASN A 184 11.42 -12.03 3.15
N GLN A 185 11.16 -12.94 2.20
CA GLN A 185 10.41 -14.17 2.42
C GLN A 185 9.04 -13.90 3.08
N VAL A 186 8.30 -12.94 2.49
CA VAL A 186 6.96 -12.51 2.90
C VAL A 186 6.07 -12.37 1.67
N PHE A 187 4.76 -12.25 1.84
CA PHE A 187 3.89 -11.86 0.74
C PHE A 187 4.07 -10.37 0.41
N ALA A 188 3.87 -10.00 -0.87
CA ALA A 188 3.80 -8.61 -1.27
C ALA A 188 2.58 -8.37 -2.18
N VAL A 189 1.87 -7.29 -1.91
CA VAL A 189 0.62 -6.87 -2.58
C VAL A 189 0.85 -5.47 -3.14
N GLY A 190 1.19 -5.38 -4.42
CA GLY A 190 1.31 -4.11 -5.15
C GLY A 190 -0.04 -3.75 -5.78
N CYS A 191 -0.74 -2.76 -5.23
CA CYS A 191 -2.05 -2.31 -5.71
C CYS A 191 -1.92 -0.95 -6.39
N ASN A 192 -2.08 -0.91 -7.70
CA ASN A 192 -1.81 0.27 -8.51
C ASN A 192 -3.09 0.94 -9.03
N LEU A 193 -3.03 2.26 -9.22
CA LEU A 193 -4.02 2.97 -10.01
C LEU A 193 -4.04 2.49 -11.45
N THR A 194 -5.18 2.67 -12.12
CA THR A 194 -5.34 2.49 -13.56
C THR A 194 -6.04 3.68 -14.19
N GLY A 195 -6.07 3.75 -15.53
CA GLY A 195 -6.62 4.92 -16.24
C GLY A 195 -5.74 6.17 -16.07
N ASP A 196 -6.01 7.21 -16.84
CA ASP A 196 -5.38 8.54 -16.74
C ASP A 196 -3.85 8.54 -16.65
N GLY A 197 -3.18 7.64 -17.40
CA GLY A 197 -1.72 7.55 -17.45
C GLY A 197 -1.10 6.56 -16.45
N PHE A 198 -1.89 5.85 -15.64
CA PHE A 198 -1.41 4.81 -14.73
C PHE A 198 -1.48 3.42 -15.36
N CYS A 199 -0.50 2.57 -15.05
CA CYS A 199 -0.30 1.33 -15.78
C CYS A 199 -1.21 0.16 -15.33
N GLY A 200 -1.96 0.28 -14.25
CA GLY A 200 -2.63 -0.88 -13.67
C GLY A 200 -1.61 -1.93 -13.21
N ARG A 201 -1.71 -3.17 -13.70
CA ARG A 201 -0.74 -4.25 -13.42
C ARG A 201 -0.52 -4.57 -11.95
N SER A 202 -1.56 -4.36 -11.14
CA SER A 202 -1.54 -4.77 -9.73
C SER A 202 -1.23 -6.25 -9.61
N LEU A 203 -0.44 -6.65 -8.62
CA LEU A 203 -0.03 -8.05 -8.47
C LEU A 203 0.13 -8.46 -7.00
N VAL A 204 0.05 -9.76 -6.81
CA VAL A 204 0.37 -10.44 -5.54
C VAL A 204 1.53 -11.38 -5.78
N ALA A 205 2.58 -11.25 -4.98
CA ALA A 205 3.72 -12.18 -4.98
C ALA A 205 3.78 -12.95 -3.66
N ASP A 206 4.18 -14.22 -3.74
CA ASP A 206 4.40 -15.10 -2.60
C ASP A 206 5.81 -14.93 -2.00
N PRO A 207 6.14 -15.60 -0.87
CA PRO A 207 7.47 -15.52 -0.23
C PRO A 207 8.65 -15.97 -1.10
N ARG A 208 8.41 -16.61 -2.24
CA ARG A 208 9.43 -17.00 -3.23
C ARG A 208 9.56 -15.98 -4.36
N GLY A 209 8.71 -14.96 -4.39
CA GLY A 209 8.62 -14.01 -5.48
C GLY A 209 7.83 -14.52 -6.69
N ASP A 210 7.13 -15.66 -6.55
CA ASP A 210 6.24 -16.16 -7.60
C ASP A 210 4.94 -15.35 -7.61
N VAL A 211 4.45 -15.01 -8.81
CA VAL A 211 3.22 -14.25 -8.96
C VAL A 211 2.00 -15.15 -8.75
N LEU A 212 1.23 -14.90 -7.70
CA LEU A 212 -0.01 -15.63 -7.42
C LEU A 212 -1.19 -15.10 -8.24
N ALA A 213 -1.21 -13.82 -8.49
CA ALA A 213 -2.23 -13.16 -9.31
C ALA A 213 -1.68 -11.82 -9.84
N GLU A 214 -2.05 -11.47 -11.07
CA GLU A 214 -1.70 -10.22 -11.73
C GLU A 214 -2.89 -9.69 -12.51
N ALA A 215 -3.14 -8.38 -12.44
CA ALA A 215 -4.17 -7.71 -13.21
C ALA A 215 -3.65 -7.25 -14.59
N GLY A 216 -4.57 -6.99 -15.51
CA GLY A 216 -4.30 -6.25 -16.74
C GLY A 216 -4.18 -4.75 -16.49
N VAL A 217 -4.48 -3.97 -17.52
CA VAL A 217 -4.43 -2.50 -17.45
C VAL A 217 -5.77 -1.86 -17.09
N GLU A 218 -6.85 -2.62 -17.11
CA GLU A 218 -8.21 -2.12 -16.88
C GLU A 218 -8.58 -2.15 -15.39
N GLU A 219 -9.62 -1.38 -15.02
CA GLU A 219 -10.22 -1.46 -13.68
C GLU A 219 -10.70 -2.90 -13.40
N THR A 220 -10.27 -3.46 -12.28
CA THR A 220 -10.62 -4.85 -11.94
C THR A 220 -10.46 -5.14 -10.44
N VAL A 221 -11.12 -6.18 -10.00
CA VAL A 221 -10.93 -6.75 -8.65
C VAL A 221 -10.12 -8.04 -8.76
N LEU A 222 -8.92 -8.01 -8.23
CA LEU A 222 -8.01 -9.15 -8.21
C LEU A 222 -8.08 -9.88 -6.87
N ARG A 223 -8.18 -11.21 -6.91
CA ARG A 223 -8.25 -12.06 -5.71
C ARG A 223 -7.09 -13.05 -5.68
N ALA A 224 -6.55 -13.26 -4.48
CA ALA A 224 -5.56 -14.30 -4.20
C ALA A 224 -5.77 -14.86 -2.80
N VAL A 225 -5.32 -16.08 -2.57
CA VAL A 225 -5.28 -16.70 -1.24
C VAL A 225 -3.83 -16.67 -0.75
N LEU A 226 -3.61 -16.11 0.44
CA LEU A 226 -2.30 -16.01 1.07
C LEU A 226 -2.24 -17.03 2.23
N ASP A 227 -1.60 -18.17 1.99
CA ASP A 227 -1.31 -19.14 3.07
C ASP A 227 -0.10 -18.63 3.88
N LEU A 228 -0.34 -17.93 4.97
CA LEU A 228 0.72 -17.34 5.79
C LEU A 228 1.74 -18.35 6.31
N ALA A 229 1.39 -19.65 6.41
CA ALA A 229 2.33 -20.71 6.78
C ALA A 229 3.41 -20.94 5.69
N ALA A 230 3.20 -20.45 4.46
CA ALA A 230 4.23 -20.49 3.41
C ALA A 230 5.48 -19.68 3.78
N ILE A 231 5.32 -18.64 4.61
CA ILE A 231 6.44 -17.82 5.10
C ILE A 231 7.41 -18.68 5.91
N ASP A 232 6.90 -19.43 6.87
CA ASP A 232 7.73 -20.27 7.73
C ASP A 232 8.37 -21.41 6.92
N ARG A 233 7.60 -22.06 6.04
CA ARG A 233 8.14 -23.09 5.15
C ARG A 233 9.28 -22.58 4.27
N GLU A 234 9.15 -21.35 3.73
CA GLU A 234 10.20 -20.76 2.89
C GLU A 234 11.43 -20.39 3.71
N ARG A 235 11.26 -19.82 4.92
CA ARG A 235 12.35 -19.48 5.83
C ARG A 235 13.09 -20.70 6.39
N GLU A 236 12.41 -21.84 6.51
CA GLU A 236 13.05 -23.11 6.85
C GLU A 236 13.88 -23.66 5.67
N ARG A 237 13.34 -23.59 4.46
CA ARG A 237 13.99 -24.05 3.24
C ARG A 237 15.22 -23.22 2.90
N GLU A 238 15.12 -21.90 3.00
CA GLU A 238 16.17 -20.93 2.67
C GLU A 238 16.26 -19.87 3.77
N PRO A 239 17.11 -20.07 4.80
CA PRO A 239 17.10 -19.22 6.00
C PRO A 239 17.83 -17.88 5.80
N ALA A 240 17.63 -17.20 4.67
CA ALA A 240 18.35 -15.99 4.27
C ALA A 240 18.26 -14.86 5.30
N LEU A 241 17.06 -14.57 5.82
CA LEU A 241 16.88 -13.53 6.84
C LEU A 241 17.61 -13.84 8.15
N ARG A 242 17.68 -15.11 8.54
CA ARG A 242 18.38 -15.56 9.77
C ARG A 242 19.90 -15.48 9.62
N LEU A 243 20.41 -15.69 8.40
CA LEU A 243 21.85 -15.72 8.09
C LEU A 243 22.41 -14.31 7.80
N ARG A 244 21.59 -13.27 7.88
CA ARG A 244 22.07 -11.89 7.69
C ARG A 244 23.18 -11.55 8.70
N GLN A 245 24.12 -10.73 8.25
CA GLN A 245 25.21 -10.22 9.08
C GLN A 245 25.09 -8.69 9.20
N PRO A 246 24.21 -8.18 10.09
CA PRO A 246 23.87 -6.74 10.14
C PRO A 246 25.05 -5.83 10.31
N ASP A 247 26.13 -6.28 10.98
CA ASP A 247 27.33 -5.48 11.22
C ASP A 247 28.09 -5.18 9.93
N LEU A 248 27.98 -6.04 8.90
CA LEU A 248 28.60 -5.80 7.59
C LEU A 248 27.84 -4.75 6.77
N TYR A 249 26.57 -4.47 7.11
CA TYR A 249 25.70 -3.56 6.37
C TYR A 249 25.68 -2.16 6.99
N ARG A 250 26.37 -1.96 8.11
CA ARG A 250 26.51 -0.64 8.72
C ARG A 250 27.45 0.20 7.87
N HIS A 251 26.87 1.04 7.01
CA HIS A 251 27.65 2.05 6.32
C HIS A 251 28.11 3.08 7.35
N GLY A 252 29.41 3.23 7.51
CA GLY A 252 29.96 4.30 8.33
C GLY A 252 29.38 5.64 7.84
N ARG A 253 28.95 6.50 8.77
CA ARG A 253 28.61 7.88 8.42
C ARG A 253 29.83 8.49 7.73
N ARG A 254 29.71 8.82 6.44
CA ARG A 254 30.66 9.67 5.74
C ARG A 254 30.42 11.10 6.16
#